data_05b6204e1cb98fc4083f78151fc80bd5
#
_entry.id   05b6204e1cb98fc4083f78151fc80bd5
#
_cell.length_a   1.000
_cell.length_b   1.000
_cell.length_c   1.000
_cell.angle_alpha   90.00
_cell.angle_beta   90.00
_cell.angle_gamma   90.00
#
_symmetry.space_group_name_H-M   'P 1'
#
loop_
_entity.id
_entity.type
_entity.pdbx_description
1 polymer ?
#
loop_
_entity_poly.entity_id
_entity_poly.type
_entity_poly.pdbx_seq_one_letter_code
_entity_poly.pdbx_strand_id
1 'polypeptide(L)'
;MQNNHMYIAIDLKTFYASVECVERNLDPLDTNLVVADPQRTEKTICLAVSPSLKAFGISGRARLFEVVQKVKEVNALRKSRLRNRQFTGSSYSAEELKNNESYELSYIIAPPRMSLYMKYSTQIYNIYLKYVAPEDIHIYSVDEVFIDAGAYLNTYKMTPHQLAMTMIKDVLESTGITATAGIGTNLYLCKIAMDIVAKHIPADKDGVRIAELDERSYREKLWGHKPITDFWRVGTGYASRLKEYGIYTMGDVARCSLGGEQDFYNEELLYKLFGVNAELLIDHAWGYEPCTIADIKQYKPESLSLIH
;
A
#
# COMPACT_ATOMS: atom_id res chain seq x y z
N MET A 1 14.84 5.49 -30.15
CA MET A 1 14.47 4.25 -29.45
C MET A 1 13.44 4.65 -28.41
N GLN A 2 12.20 4.20 -28.53
CA GLN A 2 11.23 4.41 -27.43
C GLN A 2 11.81 3.67 -26.21
N ASN A 3 12.20 4.41 -25.18
CA ASN A 3 12.55 3.83 -23.89
C ASN A 3 11.27 3.21 -23.33
N ASN A 4 11.13 1.92 -23.50
CA ASN A 4 9.98 1.18 -23.02
C ASN A 4 10.20 0.93 -21.51
N HIS A 5 9.99 1.99 -20.70
CA HIS A 5 10.04 1.86 -19.25
C HIS A 5 8.96 0.89 -18.78
N MET A 6 9.30 0.07 -17.83
CA MET A 6 8.38 -0.82 -17.13
C MET A 6 8.72 -0.76 -15.64
N TYR A 7 7.83 -0.17 -14.88
CA TYR A 7 8.04 0.04 -13.46
C TYR A 7 7.37 -1.03 -12.62
N ILE A 8 8.03 -1.43 -11.56
CA ILE A 8 7.51 -2.32 -10.53
C ILE A 8 7.54 -1.56 -9.21
N ALA A 9 6.38 -1.36 -8.58
CA ALA A 9 6.26 -0.91 -7.21
C ALA A 9 6.12 -2.14 -6.31
N ILE A 10 6.85 -2.20 -5.20
CA ILE A 10 6.76 -3.30 -4.22
C ILE A 10 6.56 -2.69 -2.83
N ASP A 11 5.51 -3.14 -2.13
CA ASP A 11 5.16 -2.75 -0.75
C ASP A 11 5.17 -3.98 0.16
N LEU A 12 5.97 -3.94 1.23
CA LEU A 12 6.09 -5.02 2.19
C LEU A 12 4.83 -5.09 3.07
N LYS A 13 4.18 -6.23 3.08
CA LYS A 13 2.89 -6.39 3.72
C LYS A 13 2.94 -6.16 5.23
N THR A 14 2.29 -5.06 5.69
CA THR A 14 2.23 -4.69 7.10
C THR A 14 3.60 -4.75 7.80
N PHE A 15 4.60 -4.18 7.18
CA PHE A 15 6.02 -4.38 7.43
C PHE A 15 6.40 -4.48 8.91
N TYR A 16 6.08 -3.48 9.73
CA TYR A 16 6.45 -3.50 11.15
C TYR A 16 5.82 -4.67 11.91
N ALA A 17 4.56 -4.99 11.64
CA ALA A 17 3.91 -6.14 12.28
C ALA A 17 4.51 -7.46 11.81
N SER A 18 4.85 -7.56 10.52
CA SER A 18 5.50 -8.74 9.96
C SER A 18 6.89 -8.98 10.57
N VAL A 19 7.71 -7.93 10.70
CA VAL A 19 9.01 -8.02 11.40
C VAL A 19 8.81 -8.50 12.84
N GLU A 20 7.83 -7.95 13.57
CA GLU A 20 7.56 -8.35 14.96
C GLU A 20 7.07 -9.79 15.09
N CYS A 21 6.34 -10.30 14.10
CA CYS A 21 5.94 -11.71 14.05
C CYS A 21 7.15 -12.63 13.79
N VAL A 22 7.93 -12.33 12.76
CA VAL A 22 9.12 -13.12 12.37
C VAL A 22 10.13 -13.22 13.53
N GLU A 23 10.40 -12.12 14.22
CA GLU A 23 11.31 -12.08 15.39
C GLU A 23 10.81 -12.89 16.59
N ARG A 24 9.54 -13.28 16.58
CA ARG A 24 8.91 -14.13 17.59
C ARG A 24 8.68 -15.56 17.11
N ASN A 25 9.18 -15.90 15.90
CA ASN A 25 8.90 -17.16 15.21
C ASN A 25 7.39 -17.42 15.03
N LEU A 26 6.63 -16.37 14.70
CA LEU A 26 5.20 -16.40 14.44
C LEU A 26 4.93 -16.09 12.96
N ASP A 27 3.87 -16.66 12.41
CA ASP A 27 3.43 -16.38 11.04
C ASP A 27 2.81 -14.98 10.94
N PRO A 28 3.37 -14.05 10.12
CA PRO A 28 2.81 -12.71 9.92
C PRO A 28 1.40 -12.67 9.33
N LEU A 29 0.99 -13.72 8.60
CA LEU A 29 -0.34 -13.78 7.98
C LEU A 29 -1.41 -14.33 8.92
N ASP A 30 -1.01 -15.15 9.89
CA ASP A 30 -1.94 -15.78 10.85
C ASP A 30 -2.04 -15.03 12.19
N THR A 31 -0.95 -14.42 12.63
CA THR A 31 -0.85 -13.84 13.98
C THR A 31 -1.59 -12.51 14.13
N ASN A 32 -2.46 -12.41 15.12
CA ASN A 32 -3.09 -11.16 15.54
C ASN A 32 -2.10 -10.33 16.35
N LEU A 33 -1.59 -9.25 15.76
CA LEU A 33 -0.57 -8.40 16.38
C LEU A 33 -0.75 -6.93 15.99
N VAL A 34 -0.50 -6.04 16.94
CA VAL A 34 -0.35 -4.60 16.69
C VAL A 34 1.02 -4.12 17.14
N VAL A 35 1.59 -3.17 16.41
CA VAL A 35 2.80 -2.45 16.82
C VAL A 35 2.38 -1.12 17.43
N ALA A 36 2.47 -1.02 18.74
CA ALA A 36 2.11 0.18 19.50
C ALA A 36 2.92 0.25 20.79
N ASP A 37 3.10 1.47 21.31
CA ASP A 37 3.75 1.68 22.61
C ASP A 37 2.68 1.68 23.73
N PRO A 38 2.56 0.60 24.51
CA PRO A 38 1.56 0.52 25.59
C PRO A 38 1.89 1.41 26.80
N GLN A 39 3.13 1.92 26.90
CA GLN A 39 3.55 2.79 27.99
C GLN A 39 3.11 4.25 27.79
N ARG A 40 2.75 4.62 26.55
CA ARG A 40 2.18 5.94 26.26
C ARG A 40 0.71 5.98 26.67
N THR A 41 -0.17 6.40 25.81
CA THR A 41 -1.61 6.44 26.08
C THR A 41 -2.35 5.53 25.12
N GLU A 42 -3.53 5.04 25.49
CA GLU A 42 -4.40 4.29 24.57
C GLU A 42 -4.82 5.09 23.32
N LYS A 43 -4.60 6.42 23.32
CA LYS A 43 -4.81 7.29 22.17
C LYS A 43 -3.69 7.20 21.13
N THR A 44 -2.59 6.48 21.44
CA THR A 44 -1.46 6.27 20.53
C THR A 44 -1.92 5.55 19.26
N ILE A 45 -1.48 6.06 18.10
CA ILE A 45 -1.73 5.42 16.82
C ILE A 45 -0.82 4.19 16.71
N CYS A 46 -1.39 3.04 16.35
CA CYS A 46 -0.63 1.85 16.02
C CYS A 46 0.19 2.09 14.75
N LEU A 47 1.48 1.79 14.81
CA LEU A 47 2.35 1.87 13.63
C LEU A 47 2.00 0.82 12.57
N ALA A 48 1.54 -0.35 13.02
CA ALA A 48 1.04 -1.41 12.15
C ALA A 48 0.02 -2.28 12.88
N VAL A 49 -0.88 -2.88 12.09
CA VAL A 49 -1.85 -3.89 12.49
C VAL A 49 -1.70 -5.07 11.55
N SER A 50 -1.56 -6.30 12.06
CA SER A 50 -1.39 -7.51 11.23
C SER A 50 -2.57 -7.75 10.28
N PRO A 51 -2.36 -8.49 9.17
CA PRO A 51 -3.43 -8.80 8.22
C PRO A 51 -4.60 -9.54 8.86
N SER A 52 -4.31 -10.52 9.71
CA SER A 52 -5.29 -11.32 10.44
C SER A 52 -6.18 -10.45 11.34
N LEU A 53 -5.58 -9.50 12.06
CA LEU A 53 -6.32 -8.59 12.93
C LEU A 53 -7.12 -7.54 12.13
N LYS A 54 -6.61 -7.08 10.98
CA LYS A 54 -7.38 -6.23 10.03
C LYS A 54 -8.64 -6.92 9.50
N ALA A 55 -8.65 -8.24 9.37
CA ALA A 55 -9.80 -9.00 8.92
C ALA A 55 -11.02 -8.86 9.86
N PHE A 56 -10.80 -8.48 11.11
CA PHE A 56 -11.89 -8.13 12.06
C PHE A 56 -12.38 -6.68 11.92
N GLY A 57 -11.96 -5.94 10.89
CA GLY A 57 -12.39 -4.57 10.62
C GLY A 57 -11.59 -3.50 11.37
N ILE A 58 -10.39 -3.83 11.83
CA ILE A 58 -9.47 -2.87 12.48
C ILE A 58 -8.65 -2.16 11.41
N SER A 59 -8.63 -0.82 11.45
CA SER A 59 -7.83 -0.01 10.52
C SER A 59 -6.33 -0.26 10.69
N GLY A 60 -5.56 -0.20 9.60
CA GLY A 60 -4.09 -0.32 9.64
C GLY A 60 -3.38 0.74 10.48
N ARG A 61 -4.03 1.89 10.71
CA ARG A 61 -3.54 3.00 11.55
C ARG A 61 -4.53 3.32 12.67
N ALA A 62 -5.22 2.31 13.20
CA ALA A 62 -6.12 2.46 14.33
C ALA A 62 -5.37 3.01 15.56
N ARG A 63 -6.06 3.75 16.41
CA ARG A 63 -5.56 4.05 17.76
C ARG A 63 -5.70 2.81 18.65
N LEU A 64 -4.84 2.67 19.62
CA LEU A 64 -4.83 1.46 20.46
C LEU A 64 -6.18 1.23 21.15
N PHE A 65 -6.86 2.28 21.62
CA PHE A 65 -8.20 2.13 22.22
C PHE A 65 -9.25 1.61 21.21
N GLU A 66 -9.14 1.97 19.92
CA GLU A 66 -10.04 1.47 18.87
C GLU A 66 -9.82 -0.04 18.65
N VAL A 67 -8.56 -0.49 18.73
CA VAL A 67 -8.23 -1.92 18.70
C VAL A 67 -8.87 -2.65 19.88
N VAL A 68 -8.67 -2.13 21.10
CA VAL A 68 -9.25 -2.69 22.33
C VAL A 68 -10.77 -2.78 22.24
N GLN A 69 -11.43 -1.71 21.81
CA GLN A 69 -12.88 -1.67 21.65
C GLN A 69 -13.35 -2.69 20.61
N LYS A 70 -12.70 -2.74 19.45
CA LYS A 70 -13.09 -3.67 18.37
C LYS A 70 -12.91 -5.13 18.78
N VAL A 71 -11.84 -5.46 19.47
CA VAL A 71 -11.62 -6.81 20.00
C VAL A 71 -12.71 -7.17 21.03
N LYS A 72 -13.12 -6.25 21.92
CA LYS A 72 -14.23 -6.45 22.84
C LYS A 72 -15.55 -6.73 22.10
N GLU A 73 -15.86 -5.97 21.03
CA GLU A 73 -17.05 -6.17 20.20
C GLU A 73 -17.04 -7.55 19.54
N VAL A 74 -15.90 -7.93 18.92
CA VAL A 74 -15.73 -9.25 18.30
C VAL A 74 -15.92 -10.36 19.32
N ASN A 75 -15.33 -10.24 20.51
CA ASN A 75 -15.45 -11.22 21.56
C ASN A 75 -16.87 -11.29 22.13
N ALA A 76 -17.58 -10.18 22.27
CA ALA A 76 -18.99 -10.18 22.65
C ALA A 76 -19.82 -10.94 21.63
N LEU A 77 -19.59 -10.74 20.32
CA LEU A 77 -20.28 -11.47 19.26
C LEU A 77 -19.90 -12.96 19.25
N ARG A 78 -18.63 -13.33 19.41
CA ARG A 78 -18.19 -14.73 19.52
C ARG A 78 -18.86 -15.42 20.73
N LYS A 79 -18.82 -14.76 21.89
CA LYS A 79 -19.43 -15.26 23.13
C LYS A 79 -20.94 -15.49 23.01
N SER A 80 -21.64 -14.60 22.30
CA SER A 80 -23.10 -14.72 22.12
C SER A 80 -23.50 -15.97 21.32
N ARG A 81 -22.63 -16.50 20.49
CA ARG A 81 -22.84 -17.72 19.69
C ARG A 81 -22.61 -19.00 20.48
N LEU A 82 -21.94 -18.93 21.64
CA LEU A 82 -21.63 -20.08 22.46
C LEU A 82 -22.84 -20.48 23.32
N ARG A 83 -23.14 -21.78 23.36
CA ARG A 83 -24.26 -22.33 24.15
C ARG A 83 -24.17 -21.95 25.64
N ASN A 84 -22.97 -22.02 26.21
CA ASN A 84 -22.73 -21.73 27.63
C ASN A 84 -22.29 -20.28 27.87
N ARG A 85 -22.15 -19.46 26.83
CA ARG A 85 -21.66 -18.07 26.89
C ARG A 85 -20.33 -17.91 27.67
N GLN A 86 -19.48 -18.93 27.61
CA GLN A 86 -18.17 -18.94 28.26
C GLN A 86 -17.11 -19.40 27.27
N PHE A 87 -15.96 -18.70 27.21
CA PHE A 87 -14.83 -19.14 26.45
C PHE A 87 -14.09 -20.28 27.17
N THR A 88 -13.52 -21.20 26.41
CA THR A 88 -12.72 -22.31 26.90
C THR A 88 -11.22 -22.04 26.83
N GLY A 89 -10.82 -20.99 26.13
CA GLY A 89 -9.44 -20.56 25.95
C GLY A 89 -9.39 -19.23 25.19
N SER A 90 -8.18 -18.80 24.85
CA SER A 90 -7.93 -17.62 24.02
C SER A 90 -6.80 -17.91 23.03
N SER A 91 -6.84 -17.26 21.85
CA SER A 91 -5.76 -17.38 20.87
C SER A 91 -5.54 -16.08 20.12
N TYR A 92 -4.28 -15.84 19.74
CA TYR A 92 -3.87 -14.81 18.79
C TYR A 92 -3.64 -15.38 17.38
N SER A 93 -3.84 -16.67 17.13
CA SER A 93 -3.81 -17.29 15.80
C SER A 93 -5.18 -17.20 15.13
N ALA A 94 -5.22 -16.69 13.91
CA ALA A 94 -6.46 -16.61 13.12
C ALA A 94 -6.95 -18.01 12.75
N GLU A 95 -6.07 -18.95 12.47
CA GLU A 95 -6.39 -20.33 12.15
C GLU A 95 -7.01 -21.05 13.37
N GLU A 96 -6.40 -20.92 14.56
CA GLU A 96 -6.96 -21.48 15.78
C GLU A 96 -8.34 -20.90 16.11
N LEU A 97 -8.51 -19.59 15.95
CA LEU A 97 -9.79 -18.92 16.16
C LEU A 97 -10.87 -19.36 15.18
N LYS A 98 -10.48 -19.70 13.94
CA LYS A 98 -11.37 -20.26 12.92
C LYS A 98 -11.80 -21.68 13.26
N ASN A 99 -10.87 -22.49 13.75
CA ASN A 99 -11.10 -23.90 14.08
C ASN A 99 -11.78 -24.09 15.44
N ASN A 100 -11.70 -23.09 16.35
CA ASN A 100 -12.25 -23.15 17.71
C ASN A 100 -13.13 -21.93 18.00
N GLU A 101 -14.43 -22.07 17.76
CA GLU A 101 -15.40 -20.99 18.03
C GLU A 101 -15.45 -20.59 19.51
N SER A 102 -15.10 -21.52 20.41
CA SER A 102 -15.09 -21.31 21.87
C SER A 102 -13.88 -20.55 22.39
N TYR A 103 -12.93 -20.17 21.51
CA TYR A 103 -11.77 -19.38 21.92
C TYR A 103 -12.05 -17.87 21.81
N GLU A 104 -11.56 -17.14 22.79
CA GLU A 104 -11.54 -15.69 22.81
C GLU A 104 -10.47 -15.16 21.85
N LEU A 105 -10.80 -14.15 21.05
CA LEU A 105 -9.82 -13.42 20.26
C LEU A 105 -8.89 -12.66 21.20
N SER A 106 -7.61 -13.00 21.16
CA SER A 106 -6.51 -12.24 21.75
C SER A 106 -5.57 -11.70 20.68
N TYR A 107 -4.66 -10.81 21.06
CA TYR A 107 -3.65 -10.24 20.18
C TYR A 107 -2.41 -9.80 20.96
N ILE A 108 -1.29 -9.70 20.25
CA ILE A 108 0.00 -9.26 20.80
C ILE A 108 0.14 -7.75 20.59
N ILE A 109 0.56 -7.02 21.63
CA ILE A 109 1.01 -5.63 21.51
C ILE A 109 2.54 -5.65 21.52
N ALA A 110 3.16 -5.30 20.40
CA ALA A 110 4.61 -5.23 20.25
C ALA A 110 5.08 -3.77 20.34
N PRO A 111 6.00 -3.42 21.25
CA PRO A 111 6.61 -2.09 21.28
C PRO A 111 7.40 -1.83 19.98
N PRO A 112 7.38 -0.56 19.46
CA PRO A 112 8.11 -0.21 18.25
C PRO A 112 9.63 -0.36 18.41
N ARG A 113 10.29 -0.98 17.42
CA ARG A 113 11.75 -1.18 17.38
C ARG A 113 12.33 -0.65 16.07
N MET A 114 12.36 0.69 15.90
CA MET A 114 12.72 1.34 14.63
C MET A 114 14.08 0.91 14.07
N SER A 115 15.11 0.75 14.90
CA SER A 115 16.43 0.29 14.45
C SER A 115 16.38 -1.11 13.85
N LEU A 116 15.55 -2.00 14.40
CA LEU A 116 15.33 -3.32 13.86
C LEU A 116 14.62 -3.26 12.49
N TYR A 117 13.60 -2.42 12.37
CA TYR A 117 12.88 -2.26 11.11
C TYR A 117 13.80 -1.72 10.01
N MET A 118 14.66 -0.74 10.33
CA MET A 118 15.67 -0.25 9.39
C MET A 118 16.65 -1.35 8.96
N LYS A 119 17.05 -2.22 9.87
CA LYS A 119 17.91 -3.38 9.56
C LYS A 119 17.24 -4.32 8.55
N TYR A 120 15.97 -4.68 8.76
CA TYR A 120 15.21 -5.51 7.82
C TYR A 120 15.00 -4.81 6.48
N SER A 121 14.66 -3.52 6.47
CA SER A 121 14.52 -2.73 5.25
C SER A 121 15.81 -2.73 4.42
N THR A 122 16.97 -2.51 5.07
CA THR A 122 18.29 -2.58 4.41
C THR A 122 18.60 -3.97 3.88
N GLN A 123 18.29 -5.02 4.63
CA GLN A 123 18.46 -6.41 4.18
C GLN A 123 17.63 -6.68 2.93
N ILE A 124 16.37 -6.26 2.91
CA ILE A 124 15.46 -6.45 1.78
C ILE A 124 15.92 -5.62 0.57
N TYR A 125 16.37 -4.39 0.78
CA TYR A 125 16.97 -3.59 -0.29
C TYR A 125 18.17 -4.29 -0.94
N ASN A 126 19.05 -4.90 -0.15
CA ASN A 126 20.18 -5.69 -0.66
C ASN A 126 19.73 -6.93 -1.45
N ILE A 127 18.54 -7.47 -1.18
CA ILE A 127 17.97 -8.54 -2.00
C ILE A 127 17.59 -8.00 -3.39
N TYR A 128 16.94 -6.83 -3.47
CA TYR A 128 16.60 -6.21 -4.75
C TYR A 128 17.85 -5.91 -5.59
N LEU A 129 18.96 -5.52 -4.95
CA LEU A 129 20.24 -5.27 -5.64
C LEU A 129 20.86 -6.51 -6.30
N LYS A 130 20.40 -7.72 -6.02
CA LYS A 130 20.79 -8.92 -6.76
C LYS A 130 20.24 -8.94 -8.19
N TYR A 131 19.15 -8.21 -8.43
CA TYR A 131 18.37 -8.23 -9.67
C TYR A 131 18.51 -6.97 -10.51
N VAL A 132 18.65 -5.81 -9.86
CA VAL A 132 18.64 -4.51 -10.51
C VAL A 132 19.70 -3.60 -9.90
N ALA A 133 20.22 -2.67 -10.69
CA ALA A 133 21.22 -1.72 -10.23
C ALA A 133 20.59 -0.66 -9.29
N PRO A 134 21.38 -0.08 -8.36
CA PRO A 134 20.86 0.92 -7.43
C PRO A 134 20.35 2.18 -8.12
N GLU A 135 20.81 2.48 -9.34
CA GLU A 135 20.37 3.60 -10.17
C GLU A 135 18.89 3.46 -10.56
N ASP A 136 18.41 2.23 -10.72
CA ASP A 136 17.06 1.90 -11.19
C ASP A 136 16.11 1.58 -10.04
N ILE A 137 16.52 1.77 -8.78
CA ILE A 137 15.68 1.64 -7.57
C ILE A 137 15.51 3.01 -6.92
N HIS A 138 14.26 3.39 -6.68
CA HIS A 138 13.87 4.50 -5.80
C HIS A 138 13.24 3.98 -4.51
N ILE A 139 13.88 4.28 -3.37
CA ILE A 139 13.33 3.97 -2.04
C ILE A 139 12.28 5.04 -1.73
N TYR A 140 11.00 4.67 -1.80
CA TYR A 140 9.90 5.58 -1.53
C TYR A 140 9.64 5.71 -0.02
N SER A 141 9.73 4.58 0.71
CA SER A 141 9.62 4.54 2.17
C SER A 141 10.46 3.38 2.73
N VAL A 142 10.36 3.13 4.04
CA VAL A 142 11.04 2.02 4.72
C VAL A 142 10.57 0.64 4.25
N ASP A 143 9.39 0.56 3.67
CA ASP A 143 8.70 -0.66 3.25
C ASP A 143 8.26 -0.65 1.78
N GLU A 144 8.53 0.44 1.05
CA GLU A 144 8.10 0.59 -0.34
C GLU A 144 9.23 1.06 -1.25
N VAL A 145 9.35 0.42 -2.41
CA VAL A 145 10.31 0.76 -3.46
C VAL A 145 9.65 0.83 -4.82
N PHE A 146 10.20 1.67 -5.71
CA PHE A 146 9.95 1.65 -7.15
C PHE A 146 11.19 1.17 -7.88
N ILE A 147 11.01 0.35 -8.90
CA ILE A 147 12.09 -0.25 -9.69
C ILE A 147 11.78 -0.01 -11.18
N ASP A 148 12.71 0.55 -11.92
CA ASP A 148 12.67 0.53 -13.38
C ASP A 148 13.21 -0.81 -13.88
N ALA A 149 12.32 -1.69 -14.26
CA ALA A 149 12.66 -3.05 -14.67
C ALA A 149 12.94 -3.17 -16.18
N GLY A 150 12.67 -2.13 -16.99
CA GLY A 150 12.65 -2.20 -18.45
C GLY A 150 13.92 -2.80 -19.06
N ALA A 151 15.09 -2.36 -18.62
CA ALA A 151 16.39 -2.84 -19.13
C ALA A 151 16.69 -4.31 -18.77
N TYR A 152 16.10 -4.84 -17.71
CA TYR A 152 16.42 -6.15 -17.14
C TYR A 152 15.58 -7.29 -17.72
N LEU A 153 14.38 -7.01 -18.22
CA LEU A 153 13.44 -8.01 -18.69
C LEU A 153 14.01 -8.89 -19.82
N ASN A 154 14.68 -8.26 -20.80
CA ASN A 154 15.32 -8.98 -21.88
C ASN A 154 16.53 -9.80 -21.41
N THR A 155 17.32 -9.26 -20.48
CA THR A 155 18.50 -9.92 -19.91
C THR A 155 18.10 -11.19 -19.17
N TYR A 156 17.07 -11.10 -18.32
CA TYR A 156 16.58 -12.25 -17.56
C TYR A 156 15.62 -13.15 -18.36
N LYS A 157 15.16 -12.72 -19.55
CA LYS A 157 14.11 -13.38 -20.34
C LYS A 157 12.85 -13.63 -19.50
N MET A 158 12.47 -12.64 -18.72
CA MET A 158 11.32 -12.67 -17.82
C MET A 158 10.29 -11.61 -18.20
N THR A 159 9.02 -11.89 -17.92
CA THR A 159 8.00 -10.86 -17.91
C THR A 159 8.15 -9.99 -16.64
N PRO A 160 7.60 -8.76 -16.61
CA PRO A 160 7.60 -7.92 -15.42
C PRO A 160 7.01 -8.65 -14.19
N HIS A 161 5.93 -9.41 -14.42
CA HIS A 161 5.30 -10.22 -13.38
C HIS A 161 6.24 -11.31 -12.82
N GLN A 162 6.94 -12.02 -13.71
CA GLN A 162 7.91 -13.04 -13.28
C GLN A 162 9.06 -12.46 -12.48
N LEU A 163 9.59 -11.29 -12.89
CA LEU A 163 10.67 -10.62 -12.17
C LEU A 163 10.19 -10.13 -10.79
N ALA A 164 9.03 -9.49 -10.71
CA ALA A 164 8.43 -9.07 -9.44
C ALA A 164 8.21 -10.27 -8.50
N MET A 165 7.63 -11.36 -9.00
CA MET A 165 7.42 -12.58 -8.22
C MET A 165 8.73 -13.19 -7.73
N THR A 166 9.78 -13.20 -8.57
CA THR A 166 11.11 -13.73 -8.18
C THR A 166 11.72 -12.92 -7.05
N MET A 167 11.68 -11.59 -7.15
CA MET A 167 12.17 -10.69 -6.08
C MET A 167 11.38 -10.87 -4.77
N ILE A 168 10.06 -10.94 -4.85
CA ILE A 168 9.20 -11.11 -3.67
C ILE A 168 9.44 -12.47 -3.01
N LYS A 169 9.65 -13.54 -3.77
CA LYS A 169 9.97 -14.86 -3.23
C LYS A 169 11.32 -14.88 -2.53
N ASP A 170 12.36 -14.27 -3.10
CA ASP A 170 13.66 -14.16 -2.44
C ASP A 170 13.55 -13.36 -1.12
N VAL A 171 12.75 -12.30 -1.09
CA VAL A 171 12.47 -11.57 0.16
C VAL A 171 11.76 -12.46 1.17
N LEU A 172 10.72 -13.19 0.76
CA LEU A 172 9.97 -14.08 1.64
C LEU A 172 10.85 -15.21 2.22
N GLU A 173 11.63 -15.87 1.36
CA GLU A 173 12.53 -16.95 1.77
C GLU A 173 13.63 -16.46 2.71
N SER A 174 14.15 -15.26 2.47
CA SER A 174 15.25 -14.69 3.26
C SER A 174 14.80 -14.04 4.58
N THR A 175 13.55 -13.56 4.66
CA THR A 175 13.08 -12.72 5.77
C THR A 175 11.76 -13.17 6.40
N GLY A 176 11.03 -14.08 5.79
CA GLY A 176 9.66 -14.46 6.20
C GLY A 176 8.61 -13.38 5.95
N ILE A 177 8.93 -12.32 5.21
CA ILE A 177 8.04 -11.19 4.94
C ILE A 177 7.57 -11.24 3.50
N THR A 178 6.25 -11.22 3.28
CA THR A 178 5.64 -11.16 1.96
C THR A 178 5.39 -9.71 1.52
N ALA A 179 5.08 -9.53 0.22
CA ALA A 179 4.84 -8.22 -0.37
C ALA A 179 3.66 -8.23 -1.34
N THR A 180 3.21 -7.02 -1.68
CA THR A 180 2.30 -6.74 -2.78
C THR A 180 3.05 -5.95 -3.84
N ALA A 181 2.81 -6.21 -5.12
CA ALA A 181 3.42 -5.44 -6.20
C ALA A 181 2.40 -4.89 -7.20
N GLY A 182 2.78 -3.79 -7.80
CA GLY A 182 2.10 -3.22 -8.94
C GLY A 182 3.07 -3.01 -10.09
N ILE A 183 2.64 -3.28 -11.30
CA ILE A 183 3.42 -3.13 -12.52
C ILE A 183 2.72 -2.10 -13.41
N GLY A 184 3.49 -1.20 -14.01
CA GLY A 184 2.96 -0.15 -14.86
C GLY A 184 3.97 0.42 -15.83
N THR A 185 3.47 1.06 -16.88
CA THR A 185 4.30 1.74 -17.91
C THR A 185 4.93 3.04 -17.40
N ASN A 186 4.49 3.54 -16.25
CA ASN A 186 5.05 4.68 -15.54
C ASN A 186 4.91 4.53 -14.02
N LEU A 187 5.54 5.44 -13.25
CA LEU A 187 5.55 5.39 -11.78
C LEU A 187 4.14 5.51 -11.17
N TYR A 188 3.26 6.30 -11.77
CA TYR A 188 1.88 6.44 -11.30
C TYR A 188 1.10 5.13 -11.47
N LEU A 189 1.16 4.52 -12.66
CA LEU A 189 0.39 3.31 -12.96
C LEU A 189 0.85 2.10 -12.15
N CYS A 190 2.16 1.92 -11.92
CA CYS A 190 2.62 0.84 -11.06
C CYS A 190 2.16 1.04 -9.61
N LYS A 191 2.17 2.28 -9.09
CA LYS A 191 1.65 2.59 -7.76
C LYS A 191 0.14 2.33 -7.64
N ILE A 192 -0.64 2.77 -8.62
CA ILE A 192 -2.10 2.56 -8.66
C ILE A 192 -2.45 1.07 -8.82
N ALA A 193 -1.70 0.33 -9.64
CA ALA A 193 -1.85 -1.11 -9.76
C ALA A 193 -1.67 -1.79 -8.39
N MET A 194 -0.64 -1.40 -7.64
CA MET A 194 -0.36 -1.94 -6.32
C MET A 194 -1.41 -1.54 -5.28
N ASP A 195 -1.75 -0.25 -5.20
CA ASP A 195 -2.58 0.28 -4.12
C ASP A 195 -4.07 0.01 -4.29
N ILE A 196 -4.56 -0.03 -5.53
CA ILE A 196 -5.99 -0.21 -5.81
C ILE A 196 -6.25 -1.61 -6.35
N VAL A 197 -5.64 -1.99 -7.48
CA VAL A 197 -6.01 -3.24 -8.16
C VAL A 197 -5.56 -4.47 -7.38
N ALA A 198 -4.30 -4.50 -6.92
CA ALA A 198 -3.75 -5.66 -6.22
C ALA A 198 -4.48 -5.95 -4.89
N LYS A 199 -5.07 -4.95 -4.24
CA LYS A 199 -5.85 -5.14 -3.01
C LYS A 199 -7.14 -5.94 -3.24
N HIS A 200 -7.69 -5.92 -4.45
CA HIS A 200 -8.97 -6.56 -4.80
C HIS A 200 -8.81 -7.93 -5.47
N ILE A 201 -7.58 -8.34 -5.79
CA ILE A 201 -7.33 -9.68 -6.30
C ILE A 201 -7.01 -10.66 -5.16
N PRO A 202 -7.35 -11.96 -5.31
CA PRO A 202 -6.96 -12.98 -4.35
C PRO A 202 -5.44 -13.04 -4.20
N ALA A 203 -4.97 -13.23 -2.97
CA ALA A 203 -3.57 -13.54 -2.73
C ALA A 203 -3.28 -14.98 -3.15
N ASP A 204 -2.04 -15.25 -3.55
CA ASP A 204 -1.57 -16.63 -3.70
C ASP A 204 -1.35 -17.30 -2.33
N LYS A 205 -0.87 -18.53 -2.33
CA LYS A 205 -0.61 -19.31 -1.10
C LYS A 205 0.38 -18.64 -0.14
N ASP A 206 1.27 -17.80 -0.66
CA ASP A 206 2.31 -17.10 0.08
C ASP A 206 1.88 -15.65 0.44
N GLY A 207 0.62 -15.31 0.20
CA GLY A 207 0.04 -14.01 0.49
C GLY A 207 0.39 -12.92 -0.52
N VAL A 208 1.05 -13.26 -1.63
CA VAL A 208 1.50 -12.33 -2.67
C VAL A 208 0.33 -11.90 -3.54
N ARG A 209 0.33 -10.63 -3.93
CA ARG A 209 -0.61 -10.05 -4.90
C ARG A 209 0.17 -9.19 -5.86
N ILE A 210 -0.01 -9.41 -7.17
CA ILE A 210 0.62 -8.61 -8.23
C ILE A 210 -0.46 -8.19 -9.21
N ALA A 211 -0.53 -6.88 -9.51
CA ALA A 211 -1.44 -6.33 -10.51
C ALA A 211 -0.68 -5.52 -11.55
N GLU A 212 -1.23 -5.40 -12.75
CA GLU A 212 -0.62 -4.71 -13.87
C GLU A 212 -1.60 -3.71 -14.47
N LEU A 213 -1.11 -2.52 -14.81
CA LEU A 213 -1.84 -1.47 -15.52
C LEU A 213 -0.96 -0.83 -16.60
N ASP A 214 -1.59 -0.59 -17.73
CA ASP A 214 -1.18 0.40 -18.72
C ASP A 214 -2.22 1.53 -18.77
N GLU A 215 -1.99 2.56 -19.57
CA GLU A 215 -2.86 3.75 -19.67
C GLU A 215 -4.28 3.38 -20.11
N ARG A 216 -4.41 2.37 -20.98
CA ARG A 216 -5.70 1.93 -21.48
C ARG A 216 -6.48 1.16 -20.41
N SER A 217 -5.88 0.15 -19.81
CA SER A 217 -6.50 -0.67 -18.78
C SER A 217 -6.80 0.14 -17.51
N TYR A 218 -5.97 1.15 -17.19
CA TYR A 218 -6.25 2.12 -16.14
C TYR A 218 -7.56 2.86 -16.40
N ARG A 219 -7.71 3.44 -17.59
CA ARG A 219 -8.93 4.18 -17.95
C ARG A 219 -10.16 3.29 -17.96
N GLU A 220 -10.04 2.09 -18.55
CA GLU A 220 -11.15 1.14 -18.63
C GLU A 220 -11.61 0.65 -17.24
N LYS A 221 -10.69 0.41 -16.32
CA LYS A 221 -11.00 -0.20 -15.01
C LYS A 221 -11.22 0.81 -13.89
N LEU A 222 -10.51 1.94 -13.90
CA LEU A 222 -10.39 2.80 -12.72
C LEU A 222 -10.94 4.22 -12.90
N TRP A 223 -11.32 4.66 -14.08
CA TRP A 223 -11.93 5.99 -14.25
C TRP A 223 -13.20 6.19 -13.44
N GLY A 224 -13.95 5.12 -13.15
CA GLY A 224 -15.15 5.15 -12.30
C GLY A 224 -14.91 4.80 -10.83
N HIS A 225 -13.67 4.50 -10.44
CA HIS A 225 -13.35 4.06 -9.08
C HIS A 225 -13.64 5.14 -8.03
N LYS A 226 -14.14 4.72 -6.89
CA LYS A 226 -14.44 5.55 -5.70
C LYS A 226 -13.98 4.83 -4.43
N PRO A 227 -13.50 5.59 -3.44
CA PRO A 227 -13.36 7.05 -3.40
C PRO A 227 -12.14 7.53 -4.20
N ILE A 228 -12.16 8.77 -4.67
CA ILE A 228 -11.05 9.38 -5.42
C ILE A 228 -9.77 9.51 -4.56
N THR A 229 -9.90 9.49 -3.25
CA THR A 229 -8.79 9.52 -2.29
C THR A 229 -7.96 8.24 -2.25
N ASP A 230 -8.36 7.18 -2.94
CA ASP A 230 -7.54 5.97 -3.09
C ASP A 230 -6.40 6.18 -4.09
N PHE A 231 -6.54 7.19 -4.96
CA PHE A 231 -5.52 7.51 -5.95
C PHE A 231 -4.35 8.27 -5.34
N TRP A 232 -3.16 7.87 -5.72
CA TRP A 232 -1.91 8.49 -5.27
C TRP A 232 -1.95 10.01 -5.50
N ARG A 233 -1.51 10.77 -4.50
CA ARG A 233 -1.50 12.24 -4.44
C ARG A 233 -2.87 12.92 -4.38
N VAL A 234 -3.97 12.19 -4.31
CA VAL A 234 -5.32 12.77 -4.10
C VAL A 234 -5.74 12.62 -2.64
N GLY A 235 -5.48 13.64 -1.84
CA GLY A 235 -5.90 13.67 -0.44
C GLY A 235 -7.34 14.19 -0.24
N THR A 236 -7.79 14.19 1.01
CA THR A 236 -9.14 14.65 1.41
C THR A 236 -9.42 16.11 1.01
N GLY A 237 -8.39 16.98 1.01
CA GLY A 237 -8.53 18.37 0.58
C GLY A 237 -8.84 18.50 -0.92
N TYR A 238 -8.20 17.66 -1.76
CA TYR A 238 -8.53 17.60 -3.19
C TYR A 238 -9.94 17.07 -3.41
N ALA A 239 -10.25 15.94 -2.77
CA ALA A 239 -11.57 15.30 -2.88
C ALA A 239 -12.70 16.26 -2.46
N SER A 240 -12.53 17.03 -1.37
CA SER A 240 -13.53 17.99 -0.92
C SER A 240 -13.77 19.11 -1.93
N ARG A 241 -12.70 19.71 -2.48
CA ARG A 241 -12.82 20.77 -3.48
C ARG A 241 -13.46 20.26 -4.78
N LEU A 242 -13.05 19.09 -5.27
CA LEU A 242 -13.63 18.47 -6.46
C LEU A 242 -15.13 18.17 -6.27
N LYS A 243 -15.52 17.70 -5.08
CA LYS A 243 -16.91 17.39 -4.72
C LYS A 243 -17.83 18.61 -4.83
N GLU A 244 -17.36 19.82 -4.49
CA GLU A 244 -18.14 21.07 -4.61
C GLU A 244 -18.58 21.35 -6.06
N TYR A 245 -17.84 20.80 -7.03
CA TYR A 245 -18.10 20.93 -8.46
C TYR A 245 -18.67 19.64 -9.08
N GLY A 246 -19.11 18.67 -8.25
CA GLY A 246 -19.70 17.43 -8.76
C GLY A 246 -18.69 16.45 -9.40
N ILE A 247 -17.38 16.64 -9.16
CA ILE A 247 -16.30 15.79 -9.66
C ILE A 247 -15.96 14.78 -8.57
N TYR A 248 -16.14 13.48 -8.83
CA TYR A 248 -16.01 12.42 -7.85
C TYR A 248 -15.00 11.34 -8.21
N THR A 249 -14.55 11.30 -9.47
CA THR A 249 -13.71 10.23 -10.02
C THR A 249 -12.59 10.81 -10.87
N MET A 250 -11.54 10.01 -11.13
CA MET A 250 -10.48 10.41 -12.07
C MET A 250 -11.01 10.57 -13.50
N GLY A 251 -12.01 9.77 -13.89
CA GLY A 251 -12.71 9.96 -15.17
C GLY A 251 -13.48 11.27 -15.25
N ASP A 252 -14.00 11.80 -14.13
CA ASP A 252 -14.62 13.13 -14.13
C ASP A 252 -13.57 14.23 -14.30
N VAL A 253 -12.41 14.10 -13.66
CA VAL A 253 -11.25 15.02 -13.84
C VAL A 253 -10.80 15.00 -15.30
N ALA A 254 -10.60 13.83 -15.88
CA ALA A 254 -10.19 13.69 -17.29
C ALA A 254 -11.21 14.31 -18.25
N ARG A 255 -12.53 14.11 -18.03
CA ARG A 255 -13.56 14.76 -18.84
C ARG A 255 -13.58 16.26 -18.66
N CYS A 256 -13.38 16.76 -17.44
CA CYS A 256 -13.29 18.19 -17.17
C CYS A 256 -12.15 18.83 -17.98
N SER A 257 -10.99 18.19 -18.05
CA SER A 257 -9.84 18.73 -18.80
C SER A 257 -10.02 18.81 -20.32
N LEU A 258 -11.08 18.19 -20.87
CA LEU A 258 -11.40 18.24 -22.29
C LEU A 258 -12.38 19.36 -22.68
N GLY A 259 -12.95 20.05 -21.71
CA GLY A 259 -13.89 21.14 -21.98
C GLY A 259 -13.23 22.31 -22.72
N GLY A 260 -13.97 22.93 -23.65
CA GLY A 260 -13.53 24.13 -24.34
C GLY A 260 -13.55 25.36 -23.45
N GLU A 261 -12.97 26.46 -23.92
CA GLU A 261 -12.89 27.75 -23.20
C GLU A 261 -14.25 28.30 -22.73
N GLN A 262 -15.35 28.00 -23.43
CA GLN A 262 -16.68 28.43 -23.08
C GLN A 262 -17.43 27.47 -22.15
N ASP A 263 -16.89 26.29 -21.89
CA ASP A 263 -17.51 25.29 -21.02
C ASP A 263 -17.23 25.62 -19.56
N PHE A 264 -18.23 25.38 -18.69
CA PHE A 264 -18.03 25.52 -17.23
C PHE A 264 -17.01 24.52 -16.68
N TYR A 265 -17.04 23.28 -17.18
CA TYR A 265 -16.08 22.24 -16.87
C TYR A 265 -14.98 22.24 -17.92
N ASN A 266 -13.87 22.83 -17.60
CA ASN A 266 -12.70 22.92 -18.45
C ASN A 266 -11.40 22.85 -17.62
N GLU A 267 -10.28 22.91 -18.27
CA GLU A 267 -8.97 22.88 -17.63
C GLU A 267 -8.75 24.08 -16.69
N GLU A 268 -9.25 25.28 -17.05
CA GLU A 268 -9.11 26.48 -16.24
C GLU A 268 -9.78 26.33 -14.87
N LEU A 269 -10.92 25.61 -14.79
CA LEU A 269 -11.55 25.30 -13.51
C LEU A 269 -10.60 24.51 -12.62
N LEU A 270 -9.90 23.51 -13.13
CA LEU A 270 -8.95 22.71 -12.37
C LEU A 270 -7.75 23.54 -11.91
N TYR A 271 -7.22 24.41 -12.77
CA TYR A 271 -6.14 25.34 -12.39
C TYR A 271 -6.61 26.38 -11.35
N LYS A 272 -7.83 26.85 -11.41
CA LYS A 272 -8.43 27.73 -10.39
C LYS A 272 -8.49 27.03 -9.02
N LEU A 273 -8.79 25.73 -8.99
CA LEU A 273 -8.91 24.95 -7.75
C LEU A 273 -7.56 24.56 -7.15
N PHE A 274 -6.57 24.23 -7.98
CA PHE A 274 -5.34 23.57 -7.54
C PHE A 274 -4.04 24.27 -7.96
N GLY A 275 -4.14 25.38 -8.70
CA GLY A 275 -2.98 26.07 -9.26
C GLY A 275 -2.18 25.13 -10.19
N VAL A 276 -0.86 25.24 -10.19
CA VAL A 276 0.03 24.41 -11.00
C VAL A 276 -0.08 22.90 -10.71
N ASN A 277 -0.61 22.54 -9.54
CA ASN A 277 -0.82 21.12 -9.22
C ASN A 277 -1.99 20.50 -10.02
N ALA A 278 -2.79 21.31 -10.72
CA ALA A 278 -3.82 20.81 -11.63
C ALA A 278 -3.22 20.00 -12.78
N GLU A 279 -2.05 20.41 -13.30
CA GLU A 279 -1.33 19.73 -14.36
C GLU A 279 -1.07 18.26 -14.00
N LEU A 280 -0.46 18.02 -12.84
CA LEU A 280 -0.21 16.67 -12.37
C LEU A 280 -1.50 15.87 -12.12
N LEU A 281 -2.55 16.52 -11.60
CA LEU A 281 -3.85 15.87 -11.40
C LEU A 281 -4.48 15.44 -12.72
N ILE A 282 -4.39 16.27 -13.75
CA ILE A 282 -4.88 15.99 -15.11
C ILE A 282 -4.08 14.84 -15.72
N ASP A 283 -2.75 14.91 -15.67
CA ASP A 283 -1.87 13.86 -16.16
C ASP A 283 -2.20 12.51 -15.53
N HIS A 284 -2.31 12.48 -14.21
CA HIS A 284 -2.69 11.27 -13.48
C HIS A 284 -4.12 10.78 -13.84
N ALA A 285 -5.05 11.70 -14.10
CA ALA A 285 -6.39 11.31 -14.55
C ALA A 285 -6.36 10.59 -15.91
N TRP A 286 -5.41 10.95 -16.78
CA TRP A 286 -5.17 10.27 -18.05
C TRP A 286 -4.29 9.03 -17.95
N GLY A 287 -3.69 8.76 -16.78
CA GLY A 287 -2.75 7.67 -16.53
C GLY A 287 -1.34 7.99 -17.01
N TYR A 288 -0.98 9.26 -17.10
CA TYR A 288 0.33 9.73 -17.50
C TYR A 288 1.13 10.19 -16.28
N GLU A 289 2.44 9.92 -16.28
CA GLU A 289 3.41 10.42 -15.29
C GLU A 289 4.74 10.64 -16.03
N PRO A 290 5.15 11.91 -16.21
CA PRO A 290 6.39 12.20 -16.94
C PRO A 290 7.66 11.91 -16.14
N CYS A 291 7.56 11.89 -14.80
CA CYS A 291 8.71 11.70 -13.92
C CYS A 291 9.25 10.26 -13.99
N THR A 292 10.57 10.13 -14.14
CA THR A 292 11.28 8.85 -14.12
C THR A 292 12.11 8.70 -12.84
N ILE A 293 12.60 7.48 -12.55
CA ILE A 293 13.54 7.26 -11.44
C ILE A 293 14.84 8.05 -11.67
N ALA A 294 15.30 8.18 -12.90
CA ALA A 294 16.49 8.98 -13.25
C ALA A 294 16.28 10.46 -12.89
N ASP A 295 15.11 11.02 -13.21
CA ASP A 295 14.79 12.42 -12.86
C ASP A 295 14.76 12.62 -11.34
N ILE A 296 14.14 11.70 -10.60
CA ILE A 296 14.12 11.75 -9.13
C ILE A 296 15.54 11.77 -8.56
N LYS A 297 16.44 10.95 -9.09
CA LYS A 297 17.83 10.87 -8.61
C LYS A 297 18.70 12.05 -9.01
N GLN A 298 18.38 12.70 -10.12
CA GLN A 298 19.09 13.90 -10.58
C GLN A 298 18.59 15.16 -9.85
N TYR A 299 17.39 15.13 -9.26
CA TYR A 299 16.83 16.28 -8.57
C TYR A 299 17.69 16.67 -7.36
N LYS A 300 18.23 17.88 -7.39
CA LYS A 300 18.93 18.50 -6.26
C LYS A 300 18.04 19.62 -5.73
N PRO A 301 17.48 19.51 -4.50
CA PRO A 301 16.71 20.59 -3.94
C PRO A 301 17.57 21.83 -3.77
N GLU A 302 17.13 22.97 -4.30
CA GLU A 302 17.83 24.26 -4.21
C GLU A 302 17.85 24.81 -2.78
N SER A 303 16.96 24.36 -1.93
CA SER A 303 16.96 24.66 -0.49
C SER A 303 16.34 23.51 0.31
N LEU A 304 16.95 23.16 1.44
CA LEU A 304 16.31 22.37 2.48
C LEU A 304 15.32 23.30 3.23
N SER A 305 14.09 23.41 2.76
CA SER A 305 13.05 23.98 3.62
C SER A 305 12.75 22.95 4.69
N LEU A 306 13.23 23.22 5.91
CA LEU A 306 12.76 22.56 7.12
C LEU A 306 11.28 22.92 7.28
N ILE A 307 10.39 22.10 6.77
CA ILE A 307 8.98 22.15 7.13
C ILE A 307 8.90 21.55 8.52
N HIS A 308 8.71 22.41 9.50
CA HIS A 308 8.41 22.06 10.88
C HIS A 308 7.00 21.47 11.02
#